data_12ebfd3e9f112c275a7f47f98fbf68b8
#
_entry.id   12ebfd3e9f112c275a7f47f98fbf68b8
#
_cell.length_a   1.000
_cell.length_b   1.000
_cell.length_c   1.000
_cell.angle_alpha   90.00
_cell.angle_beta   90.00
_cell.angle_gamma   90.00
#
_symmetry.space_group_name_H-M   'P 1'
#
loop_
_entity.id
_entity.type
_entity.pdbx_description
1 polymer ?
#
loop_
_entity_poly.entity_id
_entity_poly.type
_entity_poly.pdbx_seq_one_letter_code
_entity_poly.pdbx_strand_id
1 'polypeptide(L)'
;MPSPRSKVEIGPRGARYYDTFLNLLSVGRYSHFIREVIEKMGIKPGQSILDLGSGTGKNDCLMAQKIGSQGKIVGLDISDGMLSQSLKRCREYPNMRFEKQRIELPLAYKEEFGKVFISFTLHGFEDDQKLGIIHNAYRALKSGGAFYILDYAQFDLGRMWFPLRWAFTRWECQLAVEFLKLNIKEMLHSQGFTNFEEEFFLKGYLRLLKAVKPLVSTL
;
A
#
# COMPACT_ATOMS: atom_id res chain seq x y z
N MET A 1 -9.98 -19.20 -0.51
CA MET A 1 -10.52 -18.69 0.77
C MET A 1 -9.42 -17.90 1.44
N PRO A 2 -9.72 -16.77 2.14
CA PRO A 2 -8.68 -16.07 2.89
C PRO A 2 -8.09 -17.01 3.95
N SER A 3 -6.79 -16.86 4.20
CA SER A 3 -6.14 -17.58 5.29
C SER A 3 -6.77 -17.18 6.62
N PRO A 4 -7.09 -18.09 7.54
CA PRO A 4 -7.59 -17.75 8.86
C PRO A 4 -6.59 -16.91 9.68
N ARG A 5 -5.34 -16.82 9.24
CA ARG A 5 -4.26 -16.00 9.81
C ARG A 5 -4.27 -14.56 9.30
N SER A 6 -5.00 -14.28 8.22
CA SER A 6 -5.08 -12.96 7.56
C SER A 6 -6.31 -12.16 7.99
N LYS A 7 -6.17 -10.83 8.08
CA LYS A 7 -7.27 -9.87 8.31
C LYS A 7 -7.43 -8.86 7.15
N VAL A 8 -6.93 -9.20 5.96
CA VAL A 8 -6.95 -8.29 4.81
C VAL A 8 -8.37 -7.98 4.33
N GLU A 9 -9.31 -8.91 4.48
CA GLU A 9 -10.69 -8.71 4.05
C GLU A 9 -11.52 -8.03 5.14
N ILE A 10 -11.84 -6.75 4.93
CA ILE A 10 -12.67 -5.97 5.85
C ILE A 10 -14.13 -6.04 5.39
N GLY A 11 -14.99 -6.55 6.27
CA GLY A 11 -16.42 -6.64 5.99
C GLY A 11 -17.09 -5.25 5.86
N PRO A 12 -18.33 -5.18 5.31
CA PRO A 12 -19.01 -3.91 4.98
C PRO A 12 -19.18 -2.95 6.16
N ARG A 13 -19.40 -3.46 7.37
CA ARG A 13 -19.51 -2.63 8.58
C ARG A 13 -18.16 -2.04 9.01
N GLY A 14 -17.08 -2.83 8.91
CA GLY A 14 -15.72 -2.37 9.20
C GLY A 14 -15.28 -1.28 8.23
N ALA A 15 -15.54 -1.47 6.93
CA ALA A 15 -15.22 -0.50 5.90
C ALA A 15 -15.82 0.89 6.18
N ARG A 16 -17.06 0.96 6.69
CA ARG A 16 -17.76 2.24 6.95
C ARG A 16 -17.08 3.11 8.00
N TYR A 17 -16.45 2.51 8.99
CA TYR A 17 -15.84 3.21 10.12
C TYR A 17 -14.32 3.19 10.12
N TYR A 18 -13.71 2.56 9.11
CA TYR A 18 -12.28 2.32 9.03
C TYR A 18 -11.44 3.61 9.18
N ASP A 19 -11.72 4.61 8.37
CA ASP A 19 -10.99 5.89 8.43
C ASP A 19 -11.23 6.65 9.74
N THR A 20 -12.44 6.59 10.28
CA THR A 20 -12.78 7.21 11.57
C THR A 20 -12.01 6.54 12.69
N PHE A 21 -11.93 5.23 12.67
CA PHE A 21 -11.18 4.43 13.64
C PHE A 21 -9.68 4.75 13.58
N LEU A 22 -9.08 4.79 12.39
CA LEU A 22 -7.67 5.17 12.21
C LEU A 22 -7.39 6.61 12.69
N ASN A 23 -8.27 7.55 12.38
CA ASN A 23 -8.14 8.93 12.85
C ASN A 23 -8.26 9.03 14.37
N LEU A 24 -9.17 8.28 14.99
CA LEU A 24 -9.34 8.28 16.44
C LEU A 24 -8.11 7.69 17.14
N LEU A 25 -7.60 6.53 16.67
CA LEU A 25 -6.40 5.89 17.20
C LEU A 25 -5.15 6.77 17.09
N SER A 26 -5.04 7.55 16.01
CA SER A 26 -3.92 8.46 15.77
C SER A 26 -4.12 9.86 16.35
N VAL A 27 -5.17 10.07 17.17
CA VAL A 27 -5.52 11.39 17.73
C VAL A 27 -5.62 12.46 16.61
N GLY A 28 -6.27 12.11 15.49
CA GLY A 28 -6.44 13.01 14.33
C GLY A 28 -5.20 13.19 13.43
N ARG A 29 -4.06 12.62 13.80
CA ARG A 29 -2.79 12.80 13.07
C ARG A 29 -2.64 11.92 11.82
N TYR A 30 -3.49 10.91 11.64
CA TYR A 30 -3.42 9.98 10.52
C TYR A 30 -3.46 10.70 9.16
N SER A 31 -4.34 11.69 9.02
CA SER A 31 -4.45 12.44 7.75
C SER A 31 -3.20 13.28 7.44
N HIS A 32 -2.55 13.83 8.46
CA HIS A 32 -1.29 14.55 8.30
C HIS A 32 -0.15 13.59 7.90
N PHE A 33 -0.04 12.49 8.61
CA PHE A 33 0.94 11.43 8.32
C PHE A 33 0.84 10.92 6.87
N ILE A 34 -0.38 10.60 6.39
CA ILE A 34 -0.56 10.12 5.01
C ILE A 34 -0.20 11.21 3.98
N ARG A 35 -0.49 12.49 4.25
CA ARG A 35 -0.02 13.56 3.35
C ARG A 35 1.49 13.62 3.27
N GLU A 36 2.17 13.52 4.40
CA GLU A 36 3.64 13.46 4.44
C GLU A 36 4.19 12.29 3.62
N VAL A 37 3.61 11.09 3.79
CA VAL A 37 3.97 9.91 2.98
C VAL A 37 3.82 10.19 1.48
N ILE A 38 2.68 10.75 1.05
CA ILE A 38 2.41 11.06 -0.36
C ILE A 38 3.36 12.13 -0.91
N GLU A 39 3.76 13.12 -0.07
CA GLU A 39 4.81 14.09 -0.46
C GLU A 39 6.15 13.38 -0.73
N LYS A 40 6.56 12.46 0.16
CA LYS A 40 7.78 11.67 0.01
C LYS A 40 7.79 10.77 -1.25
N MET A 41 6.63 10.39 -1.76
CA MET A 41 6.52 9.66 -3.02
C MET A 41 6.95 10.49 -4.24
N GLY A 42 7.07 11.81 -4.13
CA GLY A 42 7.51 12.69 -5.22
C GLY A 42 6.62 12.56 -6.47
N ILE A 43 5.31 12.56 -6.27
CA ILE A 43 4.33 12.46 -7.36
C ILE A 43 4.35 13.73 -8.19
N LYS A 44 4.41 13.57 -9.53
CA LYS A 44 4.42 14.67 -10.48
C LYS A 44 3.12 14.70 -11.31
N PRO A 45 2.70 15.88 -11.81
CA PRO A 45 1.57 15.97 -12.74
C PRO A 45 1.72 15.03 -13.94
N GLY A 46 0.62 14.45 -14.39
CA GLY A 46 0.57 13.54 -15.54
C GLY A 46 1.00 12.10 -15.27
N GLN A 47 1.44 11.78 -14.05
CA GLN A 47 1.86 10.40 -13.72
C GLN A 47 0.67 9.43 -13.64
N SER A 48 0.94 8.15 -13.97
CA SER A 48 0.00 7.02 -13.76
C SER A 48 0.40 6.26 -12.51
N ILE A 49 -0.58 6.00 -11.64
CA ILE A 49 -0.38 5.29 -10.36
C ILE A 49 -1.34 4.11 -10.26
N LEU A 50 -0.84 2.97 -9.79
CA LEU A 50 -1.63 1.80 -9.38
C LEU A 50 -1.57 1.69 -7.86
N ASP A 51 -2.74 1.68 -7.19
CA ASP A 51 -2.84 1.46 -5.74
C ASP A 51 -3.37 0.06 -5.45
N LEU A 52 -2.55 -0.77 -4.82
CA LEU A 52 -2.84 -2.16 -4.48
C LEU A 52 -3.42 -2.24 -3.07
N GLY A 53 -4.72 -2.48 -2.94
CA GLY A 53 -5.45 -2.39 -1.69
C GLY A 53 -5.86 -0.94 -1.38
N SER A 54 -6.53 -0.29 -2.33
CA SER A 54 -6.90 1.13 -2.26
C SER A 54 -7.88 1.49 -1.12
N GLY A 55 -8.55 0.48 -0.56
CA GLY A 55 -9.49 0.67 0.54
C GLY A 55 -10.57 1.69 0.21
N THR A 56 -10.73 2.68 1.10
CA THR A 56 -11.75 3.73 0.97
C THR A 56 -11.40 4.85 -0.04
N GLY A 57 -10.30 4.73 -0.77
CA GLY A 57 -9.83 5.72 -1.74
C GLY A 57 -9.25 7.00 -1.12
N LYS A 58 -8.97 7.02 0.18
CA LYS A 58 -8.46 8.21 0.86
C LYS A 58 -7.09 8.64 0.35
N ASN A 59 -6.18 7.68 0.19
CA ASN A 59 -4.84 7.93 -0.34
C ASN A 59 -4.93 8.33 -1.80
N ASP A 60 -5.79 7.66 -2.57
CA ASP A 60 -6.00 7.94 -3.98
C ASP A 60 -6.46 9.37 -4.24
N CYS A 61 -7.44 9.88 -3.48
CA CYS A 61 -7.88 11.27 -3.60
C CYS A 61 -6.75 12.28 -3.30
N LEU A 62 -5.85 11.97 -2.35
CA LEU A 62 -4.67 12.81 -2.07
C LEU A 62 -3.64 12.74 -3.19
N MET A 63 -3.42 11.56 -3.77
CA MET A 63 -2.54 11.39 -4.93
C MET A 63 -3.12 12.06 -6.18
N ALA A 64 -4.45 12.04 -6.37
CA ALA A 64 -5.14 12.70 -7.48
C ALA A 64 -4.89 14.22 -7.53
N GLN A 65 -4.84 14.88 -6.36
CA GLN A 65 -4.48 16.29 -6.25
C GLN A 65 -3.07 16.61 -6.80
N LYS A 66 -2.16 15.62 -6.73
CA LYS A 66 -0.77 15.78 -7.21
C LYS A 66 -0.61 15.48 -8.69
N ILE A 67 -1.29 14.45 -9.19
CA ILE A 67 -1.16 14.06 -10.62
C ILE A 67 -1.91 15.00 -11.55
N GLY A 68 -2.90 15.77 -11.05
CA GLY A 68 -3.74 16.64 -11.88
C GLY A 68 -4.61 15.87 -12.87
N SER A 69 -5.28 16.57 -13.77
CA SER A 69 -6.23 16.00 -14.74
C SER A 69 -5.59 15.14 -15.84
N GLN A 70 -4.31 15.30 -16.09
CA GLN A 70 -3.57 14.54 -17.13
C GLN A 70 -2.99 13.22 -16.59
N GLY A 71 -3.00 13.00 -15.27
CA GLY A 71 -2.58 11.77 -14.65
C GLY A 71 -3.70 10.74 -14.61
N LYS A 72 -3.37 9.52 -14.16
CA LYS A 72 -4.33 8.40 -14.02
C LYS A 72 -4.07 7.67 -12.72
N ILE A 73 -5.12 7.31 -11.98
CA ILE A 73 -5.03 6.40 -10.84
C ILE A 73 -5.96 5.21 -11.09
N VAL A 74 -5.45 4.02 -10.79
CA VAL A 74 -6.24 2.79 -10.70
C VAL A 74 -6.09 2.24 -9.29
N GLY A 75 -7.18 2.17 -8.54
CA GLY A 75 -7.25 1.57 -7.21
C GLY A 75 -7.84 0.17 -7.28
N LEU A 76 -7.16 -0.80 -6.69
CA LEU A 76 -7.64 -2.19 -6.61
C LEU A 76 -7.99 -2.54 -5.17
N ASP A 77 -9.17 -3.11 -4.97
CA ASP A 77 -9.56 -3.67 -3.67
C ASP A 77 -10.49 -4.89 -3.88
N ILE A 78 -10.57 -5.79 -2.90
CA ILE A 78 -11.46 -6.94 -2.95
C ILE A 78 -12.82 -6.64 -2.34
N SER A 79 -12.93 -5.66 -1.44
CA SER A 79 -14.11 -5.34 -0.66
C SER A 79 -15.06 -4.41 -1.43
N ASP A 80 -16.27 -4.89 -1.72
CA ASP A 80 -17.33 -4.05 -2.33
C ASP A 80 -17.66 -2.82 -1.47
N GLY A 81 -17.58 -2.96 -0.14
CA GLY A 81 -17.80 -1.86 0.80
C GLY A 81 -16.73 -0.77 0.71
N MET A 82 -15.46 -1.15 0.52
CA MET A 82 -14.35 -0.21 0.31
C MET A 82 -14.49 0.48 -1.05
N LEU A 83 -14.72 -0.27 -2.12
CA LEU A 83 -14.92 0.27 -3.48
C LEU A 83 -16.10 1.23 -3.56
N SER A 84 -17.21 0.93 -2.90
CA SER A 84 -18.35 1.86 -2.83
C SER A 84 -17.99 3.18 -2.17
N GLN A 85 -17.14 3.17 -1.15
CA GLN A 85 -16.67 4.39 -0.49
C GLN A 85 -15.67 5.15 -1.35
N SER A 86 -14.73 4.44 -2.00
CA SER A 86 -13.72 5.07 -2.88
C SER A 86 -14.39 5.79 -4.05
N LEU A 87 -15.38 5.18 -4.70
CA LEU A 87 -16.17 5.79 -5.77
C LEU A 87 -16.91 7.07 -5.29
N LYS A 88 -17.50 7.04 -4.10
CA LYS A 88 -18.15 8.24 -3.53
C LYS A 88 -17.17 9.34 -3.20
N ARG A 89 -16.04 8.98 -2.57
CA ARG A 89 -15.03 9.94 -2.10
C ARG A 89 -14.34 10.64 -3.26
N CYS A 90 -13.98 9.88 -4.28
CA CYS A 90 -13.16 10.35 -5.39
C CYS A 90 -14.00 10.72 -6.62
N ARG A 91 -15.33 10.90 -6.48
CA ARG A 91 -16.25 11.20 -7.59
C ARG A 91 -15.88 12.45 -8.41
N GLU A 92 -15.13 13.38 -7.81
CA GLU A 92 -14.70 14.63 -8.45
C GLU A 92 -13.46 14.44 -9.35
N TYR A 93 -12.86 13.24 -9.36
CA TYR A 93 -11.67 12.92 -10.13
C TYR A 93 -12.00 11.91 -11.25
N PRO A 94 -12.40 12.38 -12.46
CA PRO A 94 -12.83 11.51 -13.56
C PRO A 94 -11.71 10.64 -14.14
N ASN A 95 -10.47 10.97 -13.85
CA ASN A 95 -9.26 10.25 -14.27
C ASN A 95 -8.86 9.12 -13.29
N MET A 96 -9.75 8.78 -12.37
CA MET A 96 -9.58 7.66 -11.44
C MET A 96 -10.60 6.56 -11.73
N ARG A 97 -10.18 5.33 -11.51
CA ARG A 97 -11.10 4.18 -11.49
C ARG A 97 -10.72 3.21 -10.38
N PHE A 98 -11.73 2.51 -9.88
CA PHE A 98 -11.60 1.51 -8.84
C PHE A 98 -12.13 0.18 -9.35
N GLU A 99 -11.35 -0.89 -9.15
CA GLU A 99 -11.66 -2.22 -9.68
C GLU A 99 -11.62 -3.27 -8.58
N LYS A 100 -12.57 -4.21 -8.62
CA LYS A 100 -12.57 -5.35 -7.71
C LYS A 100 -11.60 -6.40 -8.20
N GLN A 101 -10.45 -6.50 -7.54
CA GLN A 101 -9.37 -7.43 -7.91
C GLN A 101 -8.68 -8.00 -6.69
N ARG A 102 -8.26 -9.25 -6.79
CA ARG A 102 -7.33 -9.89 -5.84
C ARG A 102 -5.91 -9.56 -6.28
N ILE A 103 -5.20 -8.79 -5.46
CA ILE A 103 -3.89 -8.23 -5.83
C ILE A 103 -2.76 -9.27 -5.81
N GLU A 104 -2.95 -10.40 -5.13
CA GLU A 104 -2.02 -11.53 -5.08
C GLU A 104 -2.15 -12.47 -6.28
N LEU A 105 -3.25 -12.40 -7.04
CA LEU A 105 -3.45 -13.15 -8.28
C LEU A 105 -2.92 -12.36 -9.49
N PRO A 106 -2.61 -13.02 -10.63
CA PRO A 106 -2.08 -12.34 -11.81
C PRO A 106 -2.98 -11.19 -12.28
N LEU A 107 -2.42 -9.99 -12.37
CA LEU A 107 -3.08 -8.80 -12.90
C LEU A 107 -2.79 -8.63 -14.39
N ALA A 108 -3.71 -7.98 -15.12
CA ALA A 108 -3.57 -7.75 -16.57
C ALA A 108 -2.57 -6.63 -16.93
N TYR A 109 -2.16 -5.79 -15.98
CA TYR A 109 -1.34 -4.62 -16.21
C TYR A 109 0.10 -4.99 -16.60
N LYS A 110 0.64 -4.30 -17.61
CA LYS A 110 2.02 -4.46 -18.08
C LYS A 110 2.59 -3.12 -18.51
N GLU A 111 3.59 -2.63 -17.76
CA GLU A 111 4.35 -1.40 -18.09
C GLU A 111 3.46 -0.13 -18.31
N GLU A 112 2.40 -0.02 -17.52
CA GLU A 112 1.44 1.08 -17.65
C GLU A 112 1.66 2.21 -16.65
N PHE A 113 2.27 1.91 -15.49
CA PHE A 113 2.33 2.84 -14.36
C PHE A 113 3.75 3.33 -14.09
N GLY A 114 3.87 4.63 -13.80
CA GLY A 114 5.13 5.20 -13.31
C GLY A 114 5.37 4.91 -11.83
N LYS A 115 4.30 4.69 -11.07
CA LYS A 115 4.34 4.33 -9.66
C LYS A 115 3.32 3.24 -9.36
N VAL A 116 3.69 2.33 -8.47
CA VAL A 116 2.78 1.40 -7.78
C VAL A 116 2.86 1.71 -6.28
N PHE A 117 1.74 1.70 -5.61
CA PHE A 117 1.65 1.95 -4.17
C PHE A 117 0.89 0.82 -3.49
N ILE A 118 1.26 0.49 -2.26
CA ILE A 118 0.53 -0.39 -1.35
C ILE A 118 0.68 0.15 0.06
N SER A 119 -0.41 0.25 0.83
CA SER A 119 -0.38 0.78 2.18
C SER A 119 -1.13 -0.09 3.17
N PHE A 120 -0.46 -0.49 4.27
CA PHE A 120 -1.03 -1.29 5.36
C PHE A 120 -1.81 -2.53 4.91
N THR A 121 -1.30 -3.19 3.87
CA THR A 121 -1.97 -4.32 3.22
C THR A 121 -1.04 -5.52 3.08
N LEU A 122 0.25 -5.29 2.74
CA LEU A 122 1.18 -6.36 2.40
C LEU A 122 1.47 -7.31 3.58
N HIS A 123 1.52 -6.78 4.81
CA HIS A 123 1.76 -7.58 6.02
C HIS A 123 0.68 -8.66 6.27
N GLY A 124 -0.52 -8.48 5.71
CA GLY A 124 -1.65 -9.40 5.92
C GLY A 124 -1.69 -10.61 4.99
N PHE A 125 -0.73 -10.78 4.10
CA PHE A 125 -0.62 -11.91 3.17
C PHE A 125 0.42 -12.95 3.61
N GLU A 126 0.29 -14.19 3.14
CA GLU A 126 1.32 -15.23 3.25
C GLU A 126 2.49 -14.89 2.29
N ASP A 127 3.66 -15.50 2.49
CA ASP A 127 4.88 -15.10 1.77
C ASP A 127 4.83 -15.38 0.26
N ASP A 128 4.18 -16.46 -0.16
CA ASP A 128 3.93 -16.76 -1.58
C ASP A 128 2.99 -15.72 -2.23
N GLN A 129 1.98 -15.29 -1.50
CA GLN A 129 1.06 -14.22 -1.94
C GLN A 129 1.76 -12.87 -2.01
N LYS A 130 2.65 -12.55 -1.05
CA LYS A 130 3.49 -11.34 -1.10
C LYS A 130 4.36 -11.33 -2.37
N LEU A 131 4.97 -12.48 -2.73
CA LEU A 131 5.72 -12.61 -3.97
C LEU A 131 4.85 -12.37 -5.20
N GLY A 132 3.61 -12.88 -5.23
CA GLY A 132 2.64 -12.60 -6.29
C GLY A 132 2.32 -11.10 -6.42
N ILE A 133 2.10 -10.40 -5.29
CA ILE A 133 1.85 -8.95 -5.26
C ILE A 133 3.07 -8.18 -5.78
N ILE A 134 4.27 -8.53 -5.33
CA ILE A 134 5.53 -7.90 -5.76
C ILE A 134 5.76 -8.12 -7.27
N HIS A 135 5.49 -9.33 -7.75
CA HIS A 135 5.57 -9.66 -9.18
C HIS A 135 4.59 -8.82 -10.01
N ASN A 136 3.33 -8.69 -9.55
CA ASN A 136 2.32 -7.86 -10.20
C ASN A 136 2.75 -6.38 -10.25
N ALA A 137 3.30 -5.86 -9.15
CA ALA A 137 3.82 -4.50 -9.09
C ALA A 137 4.96 -4.30 -10.10
N TYR A 138 5.90 -5.26 -10.17
CA TYR A 138 7.01 -5.21 -11.14
C TYR A 138 6.53 -5.20 -12.59
N ARG A 139 5.57 -6.08 -12.91
CA ARG A 139 4.99 -6.14 -14.26
C ARG A 139 4.23 -4.87 -14.64
N ALA A 140 3.45 -4.32 -13.73
CA ALA A 140 2.64 -3.13 -13.97
C ALA A 140 3.49 -1.86 -14.16
N LEU A 141 4.68 -1.80 -13.55
CA LEU A 141 5.59 -0.67 -13.63
C LEU A 141 6.25 -0.55 -15.00
N LYS A 142 6.31 0.68 -15.48
CA LYS A 142 7.21 1.08 -16.58
C LYS A 142 8.66 0.91 -16.15
N SER A 143 9.57 0.76 -17.12
CA SER A 143 11.01 0.83 -16.89
C SER A 143 11.36 2.16 -16.20
N GLY A 144 12.16 2.13 -15.13
CA GLY A 144 12.47 3.27 -14.28
C GLY A 144 11.35 3.67 -13.29
N GLY A 145 10.22 2.98 -13.31
CA GLY A 145 9.12 3.20 -12.36
C GLY A 145 9.45 2.71 -10.96
N ALA A 146 8.68 3.14 -9.95
CA ALA A 146 8.94 2.83 -8.56
C ALA A 146 7.74 2.21 -7.85
N PHE A 147 8.00 1.17 -7.04
CA PHE A 147 7.06 0.57 -6.11
C PHE A 147 7.27 1.17 -4.72
N TYR A 148 6.20 1.65 -4.12
CA TYR A 148 6.17 2.23 -2.79
C TYR A 148 5.35 1.35 -1.85
N ILE A 149 5.96 0.93 -0.75
CA ILE A 149 5.34 0.08 0.28
C ILE A 149 5.32 0.86 1.57
N LEU A 150 4.14 1.30 2.02
CA LEU A 150 3.92 1.87 3.34
C LEU A 150 3.40 0.76 4.25
N ASP A 151 4.23 0.29 5.16
CA ASP A 151 3.84 -0.79 6.09
C ASP A 151 4.72 -0.78 7.35
N TYR A 152 4.55 -1.75 8.22
CA TYR A 152 5.39 -1.93 9.39
C TYR A 152 6.85 -2.06 9.00
N ALA A 153 7.72 -1.38 9.75
CA ALA A 153 9.16 -1.57 9.67
C ALA A 153 9.58 -2.87 10.35
N GLN A 154 10.84 -3.25 10.20
CA GLN A 154 11.44 -4.30 11.01
C GLN A 154 11.81 -3.73 12.38
N PHE A 155 11.18 -4.23 13.43
CA PHE A 155 11.49 -3.85 14.82
C PHE A 155 11.22 -5.00 15.78
N ASP A 156 11.89 -4.96 16.92
CA ASP A 156 11.70 -5.93 18.00
C ASP A 156 10.50 -5.53 18.87
N LEU A 157 9.44 -6.35 18.84
CA LEU A 157 8.25 -6.17 19.68
C LEU A 157 8.58 -6.15 21.17
N GLY A 158 9.66 -6.82 21.59
CA GLY A 158 10.12 -6.83 22.98
C GLY A 158 10.52 -5.44 23.48
N ARG A 159 11.00 -4.57 22.57
CA ARG A 159 11.40 -3.20 22.87
C ARG A 159 10.28 -2.18 22.78
N MET A 160 9.10 -2.60 22.29
CA MET A 160 7.94 -1.72 22.21
C MET A 160 7.35 -1.47 23.59
N TRP A 161 6.94 -0.22 23.86
CA TRP A 161 6.24 0.13 25.11
C TRP A 161 5.02 -0.76 25.33
N PHE A 162 4.92 -1.35 26.54
CA PHE A 162 3.96 -2.41 26.86
C PHE A 162 2.52 -2.17 26.39
N PRO A 163 1.88 -1.00 26.60
CA PRO A 163 0.52 -0.77 26.12
C PRO A 163 0.36 -0.82 24.60
N LEU A 164 1.36 -0.28 23.85
CA LEU A 164 1.36 -0.35 22.38
C LEU A 164 1.58 -1.78 21.91
N ARG A 165 2.49 -2.54 22.55
CA ARG A 165 2.73 -3.95 22.26
C ARG A 165 1.48 -4.78 22.47
N TRP A 166 0.79 -4.57 23.60
CA TRP A 166 -0.48 -5.27 23.91
C TRP A 166 -1.53 -4.96 22.86
N ALA A 167 -1.72 -3.68 22.49
CA ALA A 167 -2.65 -3.28 21.45
C ALA A 167 -2.29 -3.89 20.09
N PHE A 168 -1.01 -3.83 19.68
CA PHE A 168 -0.53 -4.41 18.43
C PHE A 168 -0.83 -5.92 18.37
N THR A 169 -0.42 -6.69 19.37
CA THR A 169 -0.62 -8.14 19.39
C THR A 169 -2.08 -8.55 19.55
N ARG A 170 -2.95 -7.68 20.09
CA ARG A 170 -4.39 -7.96 20.24
C ARG A 170 -5.20 -7.64 18.99
N TRP A 171 -4.79 -6.61 18.23
CA TRP A 171 -5.56 -6.12 17.09
C TRP A 171 -5.02 -6.55 15.74
N GLU A 172 -3.70 -6.73 15.63
CA GLU A 172 -3.08 -7.19 14.40
C GLU A 172 -3.24 -8.71 14.17
N CYS A 173 -3.06 -9.13 12.92
CA CYS A 173 -3.04 -10.55 12.56
C CYS A 173 -1.67 -11.18 12.86
N GLN A 174 -1.62 -12.52 12.93
CA GLN A 174 -0.37 -13.24 13.14
C GLN A 174 0.66 -12.94 12.04
N LEU A 175 0.21 -12.81 10.80
CA LEU A 175 1.07 -12.49 9.65
C LEU A 175 1.75 -11.12 9.78
N ALA A 176 1.11 -10.13 10.44
CA ALA A 176 1.74 -8.84 10.73
C ALA A 176 2.94 -8.99 11.69
N VAL A 177 2.83 -9.86 12.69
CA VAL A 177 3.95 -10.15 13.62
C VAL A 177 5.10 -10.86 12.90
N GLU A 178 4.80 -11.78 11.99
CA GLU A 178 5.80 -12.47 11.16
C GLU A 178 6.46 -11.50 10.18
N PHE A 179 5.70 -10.56 9.60
CA PHE A 179 6.18 -9.52 8.69
C PHE A 179 7.27 -8.64 9.31
N LEU A 180 7.24 -8.38 10.63
CA LEU A 180 8.29 -7.61 11.31
C LEU A 180 9.69 -8.23 11.22
N LYS A 181 9.77 -9.53 10.95
CA LYS A 181 11.04 -10.28 10.83
C LYS A 181 11.44 -10.53 9.37
N LEU A 182 10.52 -10.24 8.44
CA LEU A 182 10.71 -10.55 7.03
C LEU A 182 11.66 -9.54 6.37
N ASN A 183 12.65 -10.04 5.63
CA ASN A 183 13.49 -9.19 4.77
C ASN A 183 12.78 -8.90 3.45
N ILE A 184 11.89 -7.92 3.45
CA ILE A 184 11.11 -7.53 2.27
C ILE A 184 12.00 -7.05 1.10
N LYS A 185 13.20 -6.51 1.38
CA LYS A 185 14.14 -6.09 0.32
C LYS A 185 14.70 -7.28 -0.46
N GLU A 186 14.95 -8.41 0.20
CA GLU A 186 15.35 -9.64 -0.49
C GLU A 186 14.24 -10.14 -1.42
N MET A 187 12.98 -10.12 -0.96
CA MET A 187 11.85 -10.50 -1.81
C MET A 187 11.72 -9.57 -3.02
N LEU A 188 11.86 -8.26 -2.83
CA LEU A 188 11.85 -7.29 -3.92
C LEU A 188 13.01 -7.50 -4.89
N HIS A 189 14.22 -7.73 -4.37
CA HIS A 189 15.42 -7.97 -5.18
C HIS A 189 15.28 -9.26 -6.01
N SER A 190 14.70 -10.33 -5.45
CA SER A 190 14.44 -11.59 -6.18
C SER A 190 13.48 -11.40 -7.36
N GLN A 191 12.64 -10.36 -7.34
CA GLN A 191 11.73 -9.99 -8.43
C GLN A 191 12.33 -8.95 -9.40
N GLY A 192 13.59 -8.56 -9.20
CA GLY A 192 14.32 -7.65 -10.10
C GLY A 192 14.29 -6.18 -9.69
N PHE A 193 13.74 -5.81 -8.55
CA PHE A 193 13.83 -4.45 -8.04
C PHE A 193 15.22 -4.10 -7.55
N THR A 194 15.59 -2.81 -7.69
CA THR A 194 16.87 -2.23 -7.28
C THR A 194 16.65 -0.87 -6.60
N ASN A 195 17.73 -0.23 -6.15
CA ASN A 195 17.72 1.15 -5.64
C ASN A 195 16.66 1.36 -4.55
N PHE A 196 16.90 0.75 -3.39
CA PHE A 196 16.01 0.83 -2.24
C PHE A 196 16.27 2.11 -1.44
N GLU A 197 15.20 2.84 -1.14
CA GLU A 197 15.19 4.00 -0.25
C GLU A 197 14.14 3.79 0.85
N GLU A 198 14.43 4.20 2.07
CA GLU A 198 13.52 4.03 3.21
C GLU A 198 13.35 5.34 3.98
N GLU A 199 12.11 5.64 4.31
CA GLU A 199 11.73 6.72 5.22
C GLU A 199 10.98 6.12 6.40
N PHE A 200 11.40 6.46 7.62
CA PHE A 200 10.82 5.90 8.84
C PHE A 200 9.92 6.90 9.55
N PHE A 201 8.82 6.41 10.08
CA PHE A 201 7.80 7.19 10.78
C PHE A 201 7.49 6.56 12.14
N LEU A 202 6.83 7.34 13.01
CA LEU A 202 6.39 6.89 14.33
C LEU A 202 7.50 6.18 15.13
N LYS A 203 8.63 6.83 15.29
CA LYS A 203 9.82 6.28 16.02
C LYS A 203 10.37 4.99 15.41
N GLY A 204 10.21 4.79 14.11
CA GLY A 204 10.71 3.62 13.39
C GLY A 204 9.76 2.42 13.33
N TYR A 205 8.51 2.56 13.79
CA TYR A 205 7.53 1.48 13.69
C TYR A 205 6.90 1.35 12.31
N LEU A 206 6.84 2.43 11.54
CA LEU A 206 6.35 2.42 10.17
C LEU A 206 7.45 2.82 9.20
N ARG A 207 7.37 2.31 7.98
CA ARG A 207 8.32 2.56 6.92
C ARG A 207 7.60 2.80 5.60
N LEU A 208 8.03 3.81 4.86
CA LEU A 208 7.81 3.91 3.42
C LEU A 208 9.08 3.39 2.72
N LEU A 209 8.98 2.23 2.10
CA LEU A 209 10.03 1.63 1.30
C LEU A 209 9.76 1.90 -0.17
N LYS A 210 10.72 2.49 -0.86
CA LYS A 210 10.75 2.66 -2.31
C LYS A 210 11.69 1.62 -2.92
N ALA A 211 11.25 0.97 -3.98
CA ALA A 211 12.04 0.05 -4.79
C ALA A 211 11.85 0.41 -6.28
N VAL A 212 12.91 0.45 -7.05
CA VAL A 212 12.88 0.90 -8.45
C VAL A 212 12.98 -0.28 -9.41
N LYS A 213 12.11 -0.32 -10.42
CA LYS A 213 12.29 -1.21 -11.58
C LYS A 213 13.40 -0.64 -12.46
N PRO A 214 14.48 -1.38 -12.73
CA PRO A 214 15.60 -0.90 -13.54
C PRO A 214 15.16 -0.38 -14.91
N LEU A 215 15.92 0.55 -15.45
CA LEU A 215 15.81 0.90 -16.86
C LEU A 215 16.24 -0.29 -17.71
N VAL A 216 15.46 -0.65 -18.71
CA VAL A 216 15.91 -1.62 -19.71
C VAL A 216 16.99 -0.90 -20.53
N SER A 217 18.25 -1.34 -20.39
CA SER A 217 19.31 -0.89 -21.29
C SER A 217 18.96 -1.40 -22.69
N THR A 218 18.53 -0.51 -23.58
CA THR A 218 18.52 -0.78 -25.01
C THR A 218 19.98 -0.90 -25.43
N LEU A 219 20.46 -2.14 -25.55
CA LEU A 219 21.69 -2.47 -26.28
C LEU A 219 21.45 -2.32 -27.77
#